data_13ab98ed402e27ae56f89c01cc4cd7f6
#
_entry.id   13ab98ed402e27ae56f89c01cc4cd7f6
#
_cell.length_a   1.000
_cell.length_b   1.000
_cell.length_c   1.000
_cell.angle_alpha   90.00
_cell.angle_beta   90.00
_cell.angle_gamma   90.00
#
_symmetry.space_group_name_H-M   'P 1'
#
loop_
_entity.id
_entity.type
_entity.pdbx_description
1 polymer ?
#
loop_
_entity_poly.entity_id
_entity_poly.type
_entity_poly.pdbx_seq_one_letter_code
_entity_poly.pdbx_strand_id
1 'polypeptide(L)'
;SRSTSGLYVELFSPASGHVFPIVWRPALQTSTASSSAESETVSLSTGLRHEALPIQELFERLLGTKLLIMCKVDNTQALAAAKKGYSKRLRHLGRTQRVSLGFLNELIEDPDMKVRMDYASTTEQNADIFTKAMQPAAYIKARGLISMCECISAEP
;
A
#
# COMPACT_ATOMS: atom_id res chain seq x y z
N SER A 1 -14.57 -16.30 -3.26
CA SER A 1 -13.87 -15.65 -4.40
C SER A 1 -12.49 -15.17 -3.95
N ARG A 2 -11.56 -15.04 -4.87
CA ARG A 2 -10.25 -14.45 -4.58
C ARG A 2 -10.39 -12.95 -4.44
N SER A 3 -9.67 -12.36 -3.49
CA SER A 3 -9.63 -10.92 -3.30
C SER A 3 -8.68 -10.27 -4.32
N THR A 4 -8.98 -9.04 -4.71
CA THR A 4 -8.07 -8.20 -5.50
C THR A 4 -7.35 -7.25 -4.57
N SER A 5 -6.02 -7.25 -4.62
CA SER A 5 -5.18 -6.27 -3.95
C SER A 5 -4.95 -5.09 -4.87
N GLY A 6 -5.14 -3.88 -4.38
CA GLY A 6 -4.70 -2.65 -5.03
C GLY A 6 -3.37 -2.21 -4.46
N LEU A 7 -2.48 -1.78 -5.33
CA LEU A 7 -1.22 -1.18 -4.94
C LEU A 7 -1.07 0.17 -5.63
N TYR A 8 -0.64 1.14 -4.85
CA TYR A 8 -0.25 2.46 -5.34
C TYR A 8 0.98 2.94 -4.58
N VAL A 9 2.04 3.25 -5.30
CA VAL A 9 3.30 3.76 -4.73
C VAL A 9 3.64 5.07 -5.41
N GLU A 10 3.94 6.08 -4.62
CA GLU A 10 4.32 7.41 -5.09
C GLU A 10 5.53 7.93 -4.30
N LEU A 11 6.32 8.78 -4.94
CA LEU A 11 7.25 9.67 -4.24
C LEU A 11 6.51 10.93 -3.83
N PHE A 12 6.71 11.33 -2.59
CA PHE A 12 6.11 12.53 -2.02
C PHE A 12 7.20 13.45 -1.45
N SER A 13 7.14 14.72 -1.80
CA SER A 13 7.98 15.77 -1.23
C SER A 13 7.21 16.55 -0.16
N PRO A 14 7.51 16.39 1.13
CA PRO A 14 6.82 17.14 2.19
C PRO A 14 7.01 18.66 2.07
N ALA A 15 8.16 19.10 1.53
CA ALA A 15 8.49 20.53 1.40
C ALA A 15 7.67 21.26 0.33
N SER A 16 7.38 20.58 -0.80
CA SER A 16 6.65 21.17 -1.93
C SER A 16 5.23 20.67 -2.10
N GLY A 17 4.87 19.57 -1.41
CA GLY A 17 3.59 18.86 -1.58
C GLY A 17 3.47 18.10 -2.91
N HIS A 18 4.53 18.09 -3.74
CA HIS A 18 4.51 17.38 -5.00
C HIS A 18 4.50 15.87 -4.80
N VAL A 19 3.74 15.18 -5.64
CA VAL A 19 3.66 13.72 -5.71
C VAL A 19 4.05 13.25 -7.11
N PHE A 20 4.73 12.12 -7.18
CA PHE A 20 5.11 11.46 -8.42
C PHE A 20 4.74 9.97 -8.34
N PRO A 21 3.71 9.52 -9.06
CA PRO A 21 3.32 8.12 -9.11
C PRO A 21 4.41 7.25 -9.72
N ILE A 22 4.72 6.12 -9.09
CA ILE A 22 5.78 5.19 -9.54
C ILE A 22 5.19 3.85 -9.96
N VAL A 23 4.36 3.25 -9.09
CA VAL A 23 3.74 1.94 -9.36
C VAL A 23 2.27 2.00 -9.00
N TRP A 24 1.43 1.47 -9.88
CA TRP A 24 0.01 1.28 -9.63
C TRP A 24 -0.48 0.04 -10.37
N ARG A 25 -1.14 -0.84 -9.67
CA ARG A 25 -1.73 -2.03 -10.28
C ARG A 25 -2.77 -2.73 -9.42
N PRO A 26 -3.77 -3.35 -10.01
CA PRO A 26 -4.53 -4.42 -9.38
C PRO A 26 -3.74 -5.73 -9.43
N ALA A 27 -3.86 -6.56 -8.41
CA ALA A 27 -3.32 -7.91 -8.40
C ALA A 27 -4.33 -8.86 -7.76
N LEU A 28 -4.71 -9.89 -8.50
CA LEU A 28 -5.55 -10.95 -7.94
C LEU A 28 -4.71 -11.78 -6.96
N GLN A 29 -5.19 -11.95 -5.74
CA GLN A 29 -4.49 -12.77 -4.75
C GLN A 29 -4.44 -14.23 -5.16
N THR A 30 -3.34 -14.90 -4.86
CA THR A 30 -3.11 -16.31 -5.25
C THR A 30 -4.02 -17.28 -4.53
N SER A 31 -4.49 -16.93 -3.32
CA SER A 31 -5.40 -17.73 -2.51
C SER A 31 -6.62 -16.94 -2.06
N THR A 32 -7.66 -17.66 -1.67
CA THR A 32 -8.87 -17.04 -1.11
C THR A 32 -8.58 -16.58 0.32
N ALA A 33 -8.86 -15.33 0.62
CA ALA A 33 -8.79 -14.80 1.97
C ALA A 33 -10.10 -15.13 2.72
N SER A 34 -10.01 -15.50 3.98
CA SER A 34 -11.15 -15.78 4.86
C SER A 34 -11.70 -14.52 5.54
N SER A 35 -10.97 -13.42 5.49
CA SER A 35 -11.38 -12.12 6.05
C SER A 35 -10.73 -10.95 5.31
N SER A 36 -11.31 -9.75 5.44
CA SER A 36 -10.71 -8.52 4.91
C SER A 36 -9.34 -8.23 5.54
N ALA A 37 -9.19 -8.47 6.84
CA ALA A 37 -7.89 -8.31 7.52
C ALA A 37 -6.81 -9.24 6.96
N GLU A 38 -7.16 -10.45 6.58
CA GLU A 38 -6.26 -11.40 5.90
C GLU A 38 -5.85 -10.87 4.54
N SER A 39 -6.82 -10.48 3.71
CA SER A 39 -6.58 -9.91 2.38
C SER A 39 -5.68 -8.68 2.45
N GLU A 40 -5.95 -7.76 3.38
CA GLU A 40 -5.15 -6.56 3.58
C GLU A 40 -3.73 -6.86 4.05
N THR A 41 -3.56 -7.79 4.99
CA THR A 41 -2.23 -8.18 5.47
C THR A 41 -1.37 -8.79 4.35
N VAL A 42 -1.98 -9.59 3.48
CA VAL A 42 -1.31 -10.16 2.30
C VAL A 42 -0.92 -9.07 1.31
N SER A 43 -1.84 -8.15 1.02
CA SER A 43 -1.60 -7.00 0.14
C SER A 43 -0.45 -6.14 0.64
N LEU A 44 -0.46 -5.78 1.93
CA LEU A 44 0.57 -5.00 2.59
C LEU A 44 1.94 -5.67 2.52
N SER A 45 2.03 -6.96 2.89
CA SER A 45 3.28 -7.72 2.86
C SER A 45 3.85 -7.83 1.44
N THR A 46 2.98 -8.09 0.45
CA THR A 46 3.38 -8.22 -0.95
C THR A 46 3.85 -6.87 -1.50
N GLY A 47 3.10 -5.79 -1.25
CA GLY A 47 3.43 -4.44 -1.69
C GLY A 47 4.77 -3.95 -1.12
N LEU A 48 5.02 -4.19 0.17
CA LEU A 48 6.29 -3.84 0.79
C LEU A 48 7.46 -4.61 0.20
N ARG A 49 7.37 -5.95 0.14
CA ARG A 49 8.49 -6.81 -0.30
C ARG A 49 8.85 -6.62 -1.75
N HIS A 50 7.86 -6.54 -2.62
CA HIS A 50 8.09 -6.62 -4.06
C HIS A 50 8.13 -5.26 -4.76
N GLU A 51 7.63 -4.20 -4.10
CA GLU A 51 7.58 -2.87 -4.69
C GLU A 51 8.24 -1.81 -3.81
N ALA A 52 7.72 -1.55 -2.62
CA ALA A 52 8.13 -0.38 -1.84
C ALA A 52 9.59 -0.43 -1.38
N LEU A 53 10.06 -1.57 -0.85
CA LEU A 53 11.45 -1.71 -0.40
C LEU A 53 12.47 -1.64 -1.56
N PRO A 54 12.27 -2.34 -2.69
CA PRO A 54 13.16 -2.18 -3.86
C PRO A 54 13.16 -0.75 -4.42
N ILE A 55 12.01 -0.08 -4.45
CA ILE A 55 11.89 1.31 -4.88
C ILE A 55 12.64 2.24 -3.93
N GLN A 56 12.46 2.06 -2.61
CA GLN A 56 13.20 2.82 -1.60
C GLN A 56 14.71 2.70 -1.82
N GLU A 57 15.23 1.48 -1.93
CA GLU A 57 16.66 1.24 -2.15
C GLU A 57 17.16 1.92 -3.43
N LEU A 58 16.43 1.81 -4.53
CA LEU A 58 16.77 2.45 -5.80
C LEU A 58 16.86 3.98 -5.65
N PHE A 59 15.82 4.61 -5.09
CA PHE A 59 15.79 6.06 -4.97
C PHE A 59 16.75 6.59 -3.91
N GLU A 60 17.01 5.86 -2.83
CA GLU A 60 18.06 6.21 -1.86
C GLU A 60 19.44 6.27 -2.52
N ARG A 61 19.74 5.31 -3.41
CA ARG A 61 20.99 5.31 -4.19
C ARG A 61 21.06 6.48 -5.19
N LEU A 62 19.95 6.78 -5.87
CA LEU A 62 19.90 7.87 -6.85
C LEU A 62 19.97 9.25 -6.20
N LEU A 63 19.33 9.45 -5.07
CA LEU A 63 19.21 10.74 -4.38
C LEU A 63 20.31 10.96 -3.34
N GLY A 64 21.05 9.91 -2.94
CA GLY A 64 22.06 9.97 -1.88
C GLY A 64 21.50 10.29 -0.50
N THR A 65 20.21 10.01 -0.25
CA THR A 65 19.53 10.30 1.02
C THR A 65 18.59 9.18 1.41
N LYS A 66 18.36 9.02 2.71
CA LYS A 66 17.43 8.04 3.24
C LYS A 66 15.98 8.49 3.04
N LEU A 67 15.14 7.57 2.59
CA LEU A 67 13.72 7.78 2.35
C LEU A 67 12.85 7.07 3.39
N LEU A 68 11.74 7.71 3.77
CA LEU A 68 10.73 7.12 4.64
C LEU A 68 9.63 6.47 3.78
N ILE A 69 9.37 5.18 4.00
CA ILE A 69 8.16 4.54 3.49
C ILE A 69 7.00 4.82 4.44
N MET A 70 5.95 5.47 3.94
CA MET A 70 4.69 5.68 4.66
C MET A 70 3.62 4.77 4.08
N CYS A 71 3.25 3.70 4.81
CA CYS A 71 2.18 2.80 4.40
C CYS A 71 0.84 3.27 4.97
N LYS A 72 -0.14 3.47 4.11
CA LYS A 72 -1.53 3.76 4.48
C LYS A 72 -2.35 2.48 4.44
N VAL A 73 -2.96 2.10 5.56
CA VAL A 73 -3.74 0.86 5.73
C VAL A 73 -5.13 1.22 6.22
N ASP A 74 -6.19 0.77 5.56
CA ASP A 74 -7.58 1.06 5.93
C ASP A 74 -8.21 0.00 6.85
N ASN A 75 -7.49 -1.07 7.17
CA ASN A 75 -7.93 -2.12 8.06
C ASN A 75 -7.18 -2.08 9.40
N THR A 76 -7.89 -1.67 10.45
CA THR A 76 -7.32 -1.54 11.80
C THR A 76 -6.81 -2.87 12.39
N GLN A 77 -7.42 -4.01 12.03
CA GLN A 77 -6.99 -5.33 12.50
C GLN A 77 -5.68 -5.76 11.82
N ALA A 78 -5.55 -5.52 10.51
CA ALA A 78 -4.33 -5.76 9.76
C ALA A 78 -3.18 -4.89 10.29
N LEU A 79 -3.44 -3.59 10.51
CA LEU A 79 -2.48 -2.65 11.06
C LEU A 79 -2.01 -3.05 12.47
N ALA A 80 -2.94 -3.41 13.36
CA ALA A 80 -2.62 -3.86 14.70
C ALA A 80 -1.80 -5.16 14.70
N ALA A 81 -2.13 -6.09 13.80
CA ALA A 81 -1.39 -7.34 13.66
C ALA A 81 0.04 -7.12 13.14
N ALA A 82 0.23 -6.22 12.17
CA ALA A 82 1.54 -5.84 11.65
C ALA A 82 2.40 -5.17 12.73
N LYS A 83 1.85 -4.16 13.45
CA LYS A 83 2.55 -3.47 14.55
C LYS A 83 2.90 -4.37 15.73
N LYS A 84 2.10 -5.40 15.99
CA LYS A 84 2.36 -6.36 17.07
C LYS A 84 3.27 -7.51 16.66
N GLY A 85 3.45 -7.76 15.37
CA GLY A 85 4.18 -8.92 14.83
C GLY A 85 3.47 -10.26 15.02
N TYR A 86 2.27 -10.28 15.59
CA TYR A 86 1.52 -11.48 15.89
C TYR A 86 0.01 -11.26 15.94
N SER A 87 -0.74 -12.26 15.43
CA SER A 87 -2.20 -12.34 15.57
C SER A 87 -2.65 -13.80 15.63
N LYS A 88 -3.45 -14.16 16.64
CA LYS A 88 -4.05 -15.51 16.72
C LYS A 88 -4.92 -15.83 15.52
N ARG A 89 -5.64 -14.85 15.00
CA ARG A 89 -6.54 -15.01 13.84
C ARG A 89 -5.78 -15.17 12.53
N LEU A 90 -4.62 -14.52 12.38
CA LEU A 90 -3.83 -14.47 11.15
C LEU A 90 -2.58 -15.39 11.17
N ARG A 91 -2.42 -16.21 12.23
CA ARG A 91 -1.25 -17.09 12.38
C ARG A 91 -1.05 -18.10 11.24
N HIS A 92 -2.13 -18.45 10.54
CA HIS A 92 -2.09 -19.39 9.42
C HIS A 92 -1.46 -18.78 8.15
N LEU A 93 -1.39 -17.45 8.03
CA LEU A 93 -0.86 -16.76 6.85
C LEU A 93 0.58 -17.16 6.51
N GLY A 94 1.39 -17.45 7.51
CA GLY A 94 2.75 -17.92 7.29
C GLY A 94 2.82 -19.24 6.51
N ARG A 95 1.85 -20.14 6.75
CA ARG A 95 1.79 -21.44 6.07
C ARG A 95 1.06 -21.39 4.74
N THR A 96 -0.03 -20.63 4.66
CA THR A 96 -0.93 -20.63 3.50
C THR A 96 -0.53 -19.62 2.44
N GLN A 97 0.04 -18.48 2.84
CA GLN A 97 0.31 -17.36 1.94
C GLN A 97 1.73 -16.81 2.07
N ARG A 98 2.60 -17.47 2.84
CA ARG A 98 4.01 -17.08 3.08
C ARG A 98 4.17 -15.64 3.62
N VAL A 99 3.14 -15.13 4.33
CA VAL A 99 3.17 -13.83 4.96
C VAL A 99 3.65 -13.95 6.40
N SER A 100 4.69 -13.20 6.76
CA SER A 100 5.22 -13.11 8.12
C SER A 100 4.81 -11.79 8.76
N LEU A 101 4.02 -11.88 9.84
CA LEU A 101 3.70 -10.72 10.67
C LEU A 101 4.94 -10.20 11.41
N GLY A 102 5.84 -11.11 11.82
CA GLY A 102 7.12 -10.76 12.43
C GLY A 102 7.96 -9.88 11.51
N PHE A 103 8.06 -10.24 10.22
CA PHE A 103 8.74 -9.40 9.24
C PHE A 103 8.13 -8.00 9.12
N LEU A 104 6.79 -7.87 9.11
CA LEU A 104 6.15 -6.54 9.07
C LEU A 104 6.46 -5.71 10.31
N ASN A 105 6.50 -6.35 11.47
CA ASN A 105 6.88 -5.70 12.73
C ASN A 105 8.36 -5.28 12.73
N GLU A 106 9.26 -6.16 12.31
CA GLU A 106 10.69 -5.86 12.19
C GLU A 106 10.94 -4.63 11.31
N LEU A 107 10.22 -4.50 10.17
CA LEU A 107 10.33 -3.33 9.30
C LEU A 107 9.91 -2.02 9.99
N ILE A 108 8.94 -2.09 10.93
CA ILE A 108 8.47 -0.91 11.66
C ILE A 108 9.42 -0.54 12.79
N GLU A 109 9.94 -1.56 13.49
CA GLU A 109 10.77 -1.38 14.69
C GLU A 109 12.24 -1.05 14.35
N ASP A 110 12.71 -1.45 13.17
CA ASP A 110 14.06 -1.18 12.72
C ASP A 110 14.19 0.28 12.21
N PRO A 111 14.93 1.15 12.92
CA PRO A 111 15.07 2.55 12.56
C PRO A 111 15.82 2.75 11.23
N ASP A 112 16.62 1.78 10.79
CA ASP A 112 17.37 1.86 9.53
C ASP A 112 16.48 1.60 8.32
N MET A 113 15.42 0.80 8.50
CA MET A 113 14.46 0.51 7.43
C MET A 113 13.53 1.68 7.11
N LYS A 114 13.32 2.58 8.07
CA LYS A 114 12.48 3.78 7.91
C LYS A 114 11.11 3.49 7.30
N VAL A 115 10.40 2.51 7.91
CA VAL A 115 9.04 2.16 7.53
C VAL A 115 8.07 2.60 8.60
N ARG A 116 7.02 3.32 8.21
CA ARG A 116 5.93 3.73 9.08
C ARG A 116 4.61 3.26 8.52
N MET A 117 3.73 2.75 9.38
CA MET A 117 2.39 2.30 9.02
C MET A 117 1.34 3.08 9.80
N ASP A 118 0.48 3.77 9.08
CA ASP A 118 -0.60 4.58 9.65
C ASP A 118 -1.96 4.12 9.11
N TYR A 119 -2.99 4.32 9.91
CA TYR A 119 -4.36 4.14 9.46
C TYR A 119 -4.73 5.27 8.49
N ALA A 120 -5.40 4.91 7.40
CA ALA A 120 -6.07 5.86 6.52
C ALA A 120 -7.51 5.41 6.28
N SER A 121 -8.42 6.36 6.19
CA SER A 121 -9.82 6.03 5.88
C SER A 121 -9.93 5.50 4.44
N THR A 122 -10.94 4.68 4.18
CA THR A 122 -11.22 4.16 2.82
C THR A 122 -11.39 5.29 1.80
N THR A 123 -11.83 6.48 2.23
CA THR A 123 -11.99 7.65 1.34
C THR A 123 -10.67 8.31 0.95
N GLU A 124 -9.57 7.94 1.60
CA GLU A 124 -8.21 8.45 1.36
C GLU A 124 -7.28 7.39 0.78
N GLN A 125 -7.83 6.20 0.47
CA GLN A 125 -7.06 5.10 -0.09
C GLN A 125 -6.91 5.24 -1.60
N ASN A 126 -5.72 5.66 -2.02
CA ASN A 126 -5.38 5.81 -3.44
C ASN A 126 -5.49 4.50 -4.22
N ALA A 127 -5.26 3.36 -3.57
CA ALA A 127 -5.29 2.04 -4.20
C ALA A 127 -6.70 1.50 -4.46
N ASP A 128 -7.74 2.05 -3.85
CA ASP A 128 -9.12 1.57 -3.98
C ASP A 128 -9.66 1.67 -5.42
N ILE A 129 -9.20 2.64 -6.19
CA ILE A 129 -9.57 2.81 -7.60
C ILE A 129 -9.23 1.56 -8.46
N PHE A 130 -8.25 0.77 -8.02
CA PHE A 130 -7.80 -0.43 -8.74
C PHE A 130 -8.53 -1.71 -8.32
N THR A 131 -9.31 -1.67 -7.25
CA THR A 131 -9.90 -2.87 -6.64
C THR A 131 -11.41 -2.86 -6.56
N LYS A 132 -12.04 -1.69 -6.61
CA LYS A 132 -13.47 -1.52 -6.37
C LYS A 132 -14.17 -0.92 -7.59
N ALA A 133 -15.33 -1.48 -7.95
CA ALA A 133 -16.24 -0.79 -8.85
C ALA A 133 -16.78 0.46 -8.14
N MET A 134 -16.61 1.62 -8.75
CA MET A 134 -16.97 2.91 -8.17
C MET A 134 -18.09 3.59 -8.93
N GLN A 135 -18.96 4.29 -8.21
CA GLN A 135 -19.89 5.23 -8.82
C GLN A 135 -19.13 6.40 -9.45
N PRO A 136 -19.64 7.05 -10.51
CA PRO A 136 -18.94 8.10 -11.24
C PRO A 136 -18.34 9.21 -10.37
N ALA A 137 -19.09 9.73 -9.39
CA ALA A 137 -18.61 10.77 -8.50
C ALA A 137 -17.44 10.31 -7.61
N ALA A 138 -17.50 9.07 -7.09
CA ALA A 138 -16.42 8.47 -6.30
C ALA A 138 -15.18 8.21 -7.16
N TYR A 139 -15.38 7.76 -8.41
CA TYR A 139 -14.28 7.54 -9.36
C TYR A 139 -13.54 8.84 -9.69
N ILE A 140 -14.26 9.95 -9.95
CA ILE A 140 -13.65 11.26 -10.22
C ILE A 140 -12.79 11.70 -9.02
N LYS A 141 -13.31 11.55 -7.80
CA LYS A 141 -12.53 11.86 -6.58
C LYS A 141 -11.28 10.98 -6.46
N ALA A 142 -11.43 9.67 -6.63
CA ALA A 142 -10.33 8.71 -6.53
C ALA A 142 -9.25 8.96 -7.60
N ARG A 143 -9.65 9.35 -8.80
CA ARG A 143 -8.75 9.75 -9.90
C ARG A 143 -7.90 10.96 -9.51
N GLY A 144 -8.49 11.95 -8.83
CA GLY A 144 -7.75 13.10 -8.30
C GLY A 144 -6.71 12.70 -7.23
N LEU A 145 -7.01 11.70 -6.38
CA LEU A 145 -6.07 11.23 -5.35
C LEU A 145 -4.80 10.60 -5.94
N ILE A 146 -4.88 9.99 -7.14
CA ILE A 146 -3.72 9.41 -7.83
C ILE A 146 -3.11 10.35 -8.87
N SER A 147 -3.42 11.65 -8.76
CA SER A 147 -2.87 12.70 -9.62
C SER A 147 -3.19 12.53 -11.13
N MET A 148 -4.28 11.85 -11.46
CA MET A 148 -4.78 11.76 -12.83
C MET A 148 -5.64 12.98 -13.17
N CYS A 149 -5.12 13.86 -14.00
CA CYS A 149 -5.84 15.00 -14.53
C CYS A 149 -6.54 14.65 -15.85
N GLU A 150 -7.60 15.38 -16.20
CA GLU A 150 -8.06 15.40 -17.59
C GLU A 150 -7.04 16.19 -18.42
N CYS A 151 -6.60 15.62 -19.54
CA CYS A 151 -5.92 16.43 -20.55
C CYS A 151 -6.92 17.48 -21.01
N ILE A 152 -6.68 18.73 -20.69
CA ILE A 152 -7.35 19.84 -21.35
C ILE A 152 -6.84 19.73 -22.79
N SER A 153 -7.67 19.21 -23.71
CA SER A 153 -7.40 19.36 -25.13
C SER A 153 -7.25 20.86 -25.36
N ALA A 154 -6.04 21.30 -25.67
CA ALA A 154 -5.88 22.62 -26.25
C ALA A 154 -6.75 22.62 -27.48
N GLU A 155 -7.88 23.31 -27.43
CA GLU A 155 -8.65 23.58 -28.64
C GLU A 155 -7.74 24.33 -29.60
N PRO A 156 -7.76 23.95 -30.89
CA PRO A 156 -6.90 24.54 -31.91
C PRO A 156 -7.15 26.02 -32.13
#